data_0f1f0d4bce5aade80399f1efe35c0ded
#
_entry.id   0f1f0d4bce5aade80399f1efe35c0ded
#
_cell.length_a   1.000
_cell.length_b   1.000
_cell.length_c   1.000
_cell.angle_alpha   90.00
_cell.angle_beta   90.00
_cell.angle_gamma   90.00
#
_symmetry.space_group_name_H-M   'P 1'
#
loop_
_entity.id
_entity.type
_entity.pdbx_description
1 polymer ?
#
loop_
_entity_poly.entity_id
_entity_poly.type
_entity_poly.pdbx_seq_one_letter_code
_entity_poly.pdbx_strand_id
1 'polypeptide(L)'
;MNIHRPVMLLCAALPLLLGSISSTHAAPPRPTTAVPVFEQWRETLHRGNDELLTAGLGIDALRSATAPAFSNPARPTAEEARRRANWSSWRGIADLTPGGGFGDVYGNLQAAPGREFSAYARIPGARQPHRVLVQVPDSFDTSRRCLVVAASSGSRGIHGAIAVAGSWGLAHGCAVAYTDKGAGSDYYDLDAKAGFQADGTPASQGALAFIPAGAAATHGIAFKHAHSGDNPEADWGRHLLQALQFGLQVLDRAYPESAPFTPANTRTLGVGVSNGGGAVLRAAEIEGDWFDALVAGEPNVSVAGTPPLYDFVTQAALLMPCAVLAENDLPQPPMRAQAVPVWTQRCATLTSAGLVQGDDTTAQARSARQQLLDAGLSADALRAGAFSTGFDLWRAIAVTYSSAYGRYGAGEHPCAYSFSAAGADGRPGAATAESRATWWSEGSGIPPGNGVVLVDGNATGVEADPLRGLNCLRALGKGDSTDAQRVRAGIAAATAKAPRRGVPIVVIHGLDDGLVPISMTSDRYVPLARKAGAQIAYWRVNNAQHFDSLLAFPDYRKRYVPLLPYLFAALDQVWDHLEDRARALPQDALIQPTPRAEAPLLREQLSIPAAQAIPSR
;
A
#
# COMPACT_ATOMS: atom_id res chain seq x y z
N MET A 1 -85.91 18.98 6.67
CA MET A 1 -86.40 19.64 7.90
C MET A 1 -85.24 20.39 8.52
N ASN A 2 -85.42 21.72 8.61
CA ASN A 2 -84.61 22.75 9.30
C ASN A 2 -83.14 22.91 8.87
N ILE A 3 -82.78 23.84 7.97
CA ILE A 3 -82.76 25.30 7.97
C ILE A 3 -82.03 25.83 9.21
N HIS A 4 -80.79 26.36 9.04
CA HIS A 4 -80.53 27.76 9.45
C HIS A 4 -79.26 28.28 8.76
N ARG A 5 -79.41 29.49 8.27
CA ARG A 5 -78.51 30.36 7.47
C ARG A 5 -77.59 31.24 8.38
N PRO A 6 -76.73 32.06 7.81
CA PRO A 6 -75.45 32.43 8.37
C PRO A 6 -75.43 33.81 9.02
N VAL A 7 -74.38 34.11 9.78
CA VAL A 7 -74.05 35.47 10.19
C VAL A 7 -72.69 35.85 9.59
N MET A 8 -72.72 36.89 8.74
CA MET A 8 -71.60 37.69 8.29
C MET A 8 -71.11 38.56 9.43
N LEU A 9 -69.82 38.57 9.73
CA LEU A 9 -69.15 39.67 10.44
C LEU A 9 -67.98 40.18 9.60
N LEU A 10 -68.10 41.43 9.20
CA LEU A 10 -67.02 42.26 8.66
C LEU A 10 -66.02 42.54 9.77
N CYS A 11 -64.75 42.33 9.54
CA CYS A 11 -63.68 42.96 10.31
C CYS A 11 -62.60 43.51 9.40
N ALA A 12 -62.22 44.72 9.67
CA ALA A 12 -61.36 45.62 8.91
C ALA A 12 -59.94 45.15 8.78
N ALA A 13 -59.33 45.39 7.62
CA ALA A 13 -57.91 45.14 7.32
C ALA A 13 -57.04 46.23 8.00
N LEU A 14 -56.05 45.76 8.77
CA LEU A 14 -54.90 46.57 9.21
C LEU A 14 -53.63 45.97 8.50
N PRO A 15 -52.76 46.75 7.88
CA PRO A 15 -51.55 46.23 7.27
C PRO A 15 -50.51 46.01 8.36
N LEU A 16 -50.12 44.72 8.56
CA LEU A 16 -48.93 44.31 9.32
C LEU A 16 -47.68 44.45 8.43
N LEU A 17 -46.81 45.37 8.80
CA LEU A 17 -45.43 45.44 8.32
C LEU A 17 -44.67 44.21 8.80
N LEU A 18 -44.43 43.23 7.91
CA LEU A 18 -43.53 42.11 8.12
C LEU A 18 -42.09 42.60 7.94
N GLY A 19 -41.41 42.90 9.03
CA GLY A 19 -39.98 43.06 9.08
C GLY A 19 -39.32 41.70 8.83
N SER A 20 -38.54 41.58 7.73
CA SER A 20 -37.72 40.40 7.42
C SER A 20 -36.63 40.26 8.46
N ILE A 21 -36.79 39.34 9.41
CA ILE A 21 -35.73 38.91 10.31
C ILE A 21 -34.88 37.90 9.49
N SER A 22 -33.74 38.35 8.93
CA SER A 22 -32.71 37.50 8.39
C SER A 22 -32.08 36.73 9.56
N SER A 23 -32.55 35.51 9.79
CA SER A 23 -31.88 34.56 10.67
C SER A 23 -30.58 34.11 9.97
N THR A 24 -29.46 34.71 10.38
CA THR A 24 -28.14 34.15 10.09
C THR A 24 -28.03 32.80 10.79
N HIS A 25 -28.26 31.72 10.05
CA HIS A 25 -27.88 30.36 10.51
C HIS A 25 -26.37 30.35 10.62
N ALA A 26 -25.85 30.42 11.84
CA ALA A 26 -24.48 30.08 12.14
C ALA A 26 -24.28 28.62 11.69
N ALA A 27 -23.28 28.37 10.84
CA ALA A 27 -22.90 27.02 10.46
C ALA A 27 -22.63 26.20 11.75
N PRO A 28 -23.07 24.94 11.81
CA PRO A 28 -22.78 24.10 12.96
C PRO A 28 -21.28 24.07 13.22
N PRO A 29 -20.83 24.07 14.49
CA PRO A 29 -19.41 24.01 14.81
C PRO A 29 -18.82 22.75 14.14
N ARG A 30 -17.70 22.93 13.42
CA ARG A 30 -16.95 21.82 12.82
C ARG A 30 -16.66 20.80 13.92
N PRO A 31 -16.87 19.49 13.66
CA PRO A 31 -16.45 18.48 14.61
C PRO A 31 -14.94 18.65 14.84
N THR A 32 -14.56 19.02 16.05
CA THR A 32 -13.16 19.00 16.48
C THR A 32 -12.75 17.54 16.50
N THR A 33 -12.04 17.08 15.47
CA THR A 33 -11.34 15.80 15.54
C THR A 33 -10.41 15.89 16.74
N ALA A 34 -10.66 15.06 17.76
CA ALA A 34 -9.78 15.01 18.92
C ALA A 34 -8.34 14.81 18.42
N VAL A 35 -7.41 15.62 18.93
CA VAL A 35 -6.00 15.50 18.58
C VAL A 35 -5.56 14.09 18.99
N PRO A 36 -5.03 13.26 18.07
CA PRO A 36 -4.62 11.90 18.42
C PRO A 36 -3.50 11.95 19.46
N VAL A 37 -3.56 11.01 20.40
CA VAL A 37 -2.48 10.80 21.36
C VAL A 37 -1.43 9.93 20.70
N PHE A 38 -0.19 10.39 20.71
CA PHE A 38 0.96 9.63 20.24
C PHE A 38 1.74 9.10 21.44
N GLU A 39 1.96 7.77 21.45
CA GLU A 39 2.57 7.08 22.56
C GLU A 39 4.03 6.69 22.24
N GLN A 40 4.86 6.55 23.27
CA GLN A 40 6.24 6.09 23.14
C GLN A 40 7.10 6.91 22.16
N TRP A 41 7.05 8.23 22.27
CA TRP A 41 7.85 9.13 21.46
C TRP A 41 9.34 8.84 21.58
N ARG A 42 10.01 8.77 20.45
CA ARG A 42 11.48 8.65 20.36
C ARG A 42 11.98 9.69 19.37
N GLU A 43 13.14 10.24 19.67
CA GLU A 43 13.88 11.15 18.80
C GLU A 43 15.29 10.62 18.64
N THR A 44 15.78 10.50 17.41
CA THR A 44 17.13 10.05 17.07
C THR A 44 17.76 11.01 16.08
N LEU A 45 19.07 11.18 16.19
CA LEU A 45 19.86 12.02 15.27
C LEU A 45 20.59 11.12 14.28
N HIS A 46 20.44 11.42 12.99
CA HIS A 46 20.99 10.65 11.89
C HIS A 46 21.92 11.51 11.04
N ARG A 47 23.22 11.19 11.05
CA ARG A 47 24.27 11.94 10.34
C ARG A 47 25.38 10.99 9.86
N GLY A 48 26.16 11.45 8.87
CA GLY A 48 27.29 10.70 8.35
C GLY A 48 26.85 9.35 7.76
N ASN A 49 27.36 8.27 8.30
CA ASN A 49 27.08 6.90 7.82
C ASN A 49 25.72 6.34 8.28
N ASP A 50 24.84 7.16 8.83
CA ASP A 50 23.49 6.79 9.25
C ASP A 50 22.49 7.94 8.98
N GLU A 51 22.52 8.53 7.79
CA GLU A 51 21.63 9.62 7.39
C GLU A 51 20.18 9.11 7.17
N LEU A 52 19.22 10.04 6.98
CA LEU A 52 17.79 9.75 6.97
C LEU A 52 17.35 8.86 5.80
N LEU A 53 17.89 9.07 4.60
CA LEU A 53 17.37 8.51 3.36
C LEU A 53 17.80 7.07 3.11
N THR A 54 19.09 6.78 3.30
CA THR A 54 19.66 5.46 2.99
C THR A 54 20.24 4.73 4.19
N ALA A 55 20.19 5.32 5.38
CA ALA A 55 20.88 4.83 6.58
C ALA A 55 22.40 4.60 6.34
N GLY A 56 23.02 5.49 5.53
CA GLY A 56 24.43 5.44 5.19
C GLY A 56 24.82 4.38 4.17
N LEU A 57 23.85 3.67 3.56
CA LEU A 57 24.12 2.64 2.57
C LEU A 57 24.60 3.21 1.23
N GLY A 58 24.03 4.34 0.80
CA GLY A 58 24.26 4.85 -0.54
C GLY A 58 23.84 3.86 -1.63
N ILE A 59 24.02 4.24 -2.90
CA ILE A 59 23.52 3.44 -4.03
C ILE A 59 24.21 2.07 -4.13
N ASP A 60 25.50 1.97 -3.83
CA ASP A 60 26.26 0.74 -4.03
C ASP A 60 25.84 -0.36 -3.05
N ALA A 61 25.68 -0.01 -1.76
CA ALA A 61 25.20 -1.00 -0.79
C ALA A 61 23.71 -1.31 -0.97
N LEU A 62 22.89 -0.34 -1.42
CA LEU A 62 21.49 -0.61 -1.80
C LEU A 62 21.37 -1.56 -3.00
N ARG A 63 22.31 -1.53 -3.95
CA ARG A 63 22.39 -2.47 -5.08
C ARG A 63 22.82 -3.88 -4.69
N SER A 64 23.51 -4.03 -3.57
CA SER A 64 23.99 -5.34 -3.11
C SER A 64 22.84 -6.35 -2.99
N ALA A 65 23.04 -7.56 -3.53
CA ALA A 65 22.09 -8.66 -3.34
C ALA A 65 22.13 -9.22 -1.91
N THR A 66 23.22 -8.96 -1.17
CA THR A 66 23.42 -9.40 0.21
C THR A 66 22.93 -8.31 1.16
N ALA A 67 22.01 -8.67 2.05
CA ALA A 67 21.53 -7.77 3.09
C ALA A 67 22.66 -7.36 4.05
N PRO A 68 22.63 -6.14 4.60
CA PRO A 68 23.55 -5.72 5.65
C PRO A 68 23.58 -6.74 6.79
N ALA A 69 24.77 -7.22 7.16
CA ALA A 69 24.95 -8.16 8.24
C ALA A 69 24.76 -7.49 9.61
N PHE A 70 24.33 -8.27 10.59
CA PHE A 70 24.34 -7.88 12.00
C PHE A 70 25.66 -8.29 12.65
N SER A 71 26.24 -7.45 13.49
CA SER A 71 27.44 -7.78 14.27
C SER A 71 27.21 -8.98 15.19
N ASN A 72 26.02 -9.05 15.79
CA ASN A 72 25.52 -10.24 16.46
C ASN A 72 24.24 -10.69 15.74
N PRO A 73 24.27 -11.82 15.00
CA PRO A 73 23.13 -12.27 14.20
C PRO A 73 21.82 -12.44 14.95
N ALA A 74 21.89 -12.80 16.24
CA ALA A 74 20.71 -13.02 17.09
C ALA A 74 20.26 -11.76 17.85
N ARG A 75 21.10 -10.72 17.91
CA ARG A 75 20.86 -9.51 18.73
C ARG A 75 21.36 -8.26 18.00
N PRO A 76 20.73 -7.86 16.89
CA PRO A 76 21.09 -6.63 16.20
C PRO A 76 20.86 -5.41 17.10
N THR A 77 21.64 -4.37 16.87
CA THR A 77 21.34 -3.04 17.41
C THR A 77 20.18 -2.40 16.64
N ALA A 78 19.57 -1.37 17.22
CA ALA A 78 18.51 -0.62 16.53
C ALA A 78 18.99 0.02 15.22
N GLU A 79 20.27 0.49 15.19
CA GLU A 79 20.90 1.05 13.99
C GLU A 79 21.07 -0.02 12.89
N GLU A 80 21.53 -1.22 13.24
CA GLU A 80 21.68 -2.34 12.29
C GLU A 80 20.31 -2.78 11.74
N ALA A 81 19.29 -2.89 12.62
CA ALA A 81 17.94 -3.24 12.21
C ALA A 81 17.35 -2.16 11.27
N ARG A 82 17.53 -0.87 11.57
CA ARG A 82 17.12 0.26 10.72
C ARG A 82 17.82 0.23 9.37
N ARG A 83 19.14 0.03 9.34
CA ARG A 83 19.93 -0.03 8.11
C ARG A 83 19.45 -1.16 7.19
N ARG A 84 19.22 -2.36 7.74
CA ARG A 84 18.70 -3.50 7.00
C ARG A 84 17.24 -3.27 6.54
N ALA A 85 16.40 -2.65 7.35
CA ALA A 85 15.03 -2.30 6.98
C ALA A 85 14.99 -1.28 5.82
N ASN A 86 15.89 -0.30 5.81
CA ASN A 86 16.07 0.61 4.68
C ASN A 86 16.50 -0.13 3.42
N TRP A 87 17.54 -0.97 3.50
CA TRP A 87 18.00 -1.79 2.38
C TRP A 87 16.85 -2.60 1.76
N SER A 88 16.09 -3.31 2.57
CA SER A 88 14.96 -4.13 2.14
C SER A 88 13.83 -3.28 1.52
N SER A 89 13.53 -2.12 2.12
CA SER A 89 12.47 -1.23 1.65
C SER A 89 12.80 -0.63 0.28
N TRP A 90 14.03 -0.17 0.08
CA TRP A 90 14.50 0.35 -1.21
C TRP A 90 14.43 -0.70 -2.31
N ARG A 91 15.02 -1.88 -2.08
CA ARG A 91 15.10 -2.98 -3.06
C ARG A 91 13.74 -3.57 -3.39
N GLY A 92 12.77 -3.45 -2.52
CA GLY A 92 11.42 -3.94 -2.76
C GLY A 92 10.54 -3.00 -3.62
N ILE A 93 11.01 -1.76 -3.87
CA ILE A 93 10.24 -0.74 -4.59
C ILE A 93 10.95 -0.27 -5.86
N ALA A 94 12.22 0.18 -5.76
CA ALA A 94 12.91 0.89 -6.83
C ALA A 94 13.74 -0.04 -7.73
N ASP A 95 13.89 0.32 -9.02
CA ASP A 95 14.93 -0.23 -9.88
C ASP A 95 16.26 0.44 -9.55
N LEU A 96 17.07 -0.23 -8.76
CA LEU A 96 18.39 0.24 -8.36
C LEU A 96 19.52 -0.30 -9.25
N THR A 97 19.18 -1.02 -10.33
CA THR A 97 20.21 -1.62 -11.21
C THR A 97 21.06 -0.57 -11.91
N PRO A 98 22.32 -0.86 -12.22
CA PRO A 98 23.13 0.02 -13.08
C PRO A 98 22.39 0.33 -14.39
N GLY A 99 22.29 1.62 -14.72
CA GLY A 99 21.54 2.08 -15.88
C GLY A 99 20.02 2.04 -15.72
N GLY A 100 19.45 1.70 -14.55
CA GLY A 100 18.03 1.77 -14.25
C GLY A 100 17.50 3.20 -14.09
N GLY A 101 18.41 4.16 -13.94
CA GLY A 101 18.11 5.60 -13.96
C GLY A 101 17.82 6.19 -12.57
N PHE A 102 17.65 5.37 -11.51
CA PHE A 102 17.42 5.93 -10.18
C PHE A 102 18.67 6.65 -9.65
N GLY A 103 18.51 7.91 -9.25
CA GLY A 103 19.59 8.80 -8.83
C GLY A 103 20.27 9.57 -9.97
N ASP A 104 20.09 9.15 -11.23
CA ASP A 104 20.70 9.76 -12.42
C ASP A 104 19.65 10.43 -13.33
N VAL A 105 18.58 9.71 -13.68
CA VAL A 105 17.52 10.17 -14.58
C VAL A 105 16.30 10.66 -13.78
N TYR A 106 16.01 10.01 -12.67
CA TYR A 106 14.92 10.32 -11.77
C TYR A 106 15.27 9.94 -10.32
N GLY A 107 14.52 10.51 -9.37
CA GLY A 107 14.73 10.27 -7.95
C GLY A 107 16.01 10.92 -7.41
N ASN A 108 16.21 10.80 -6.10
CA ASN A 108 17.38 11.37 -5.43
C ASN A 108 17.89 10.39 -4.36
N LEU A 109 19.21 10.25 -4.24
CA LEU A 109 19.92 9.42 -3.27
C LEU A 109 20.98 10.21 -2.50
N GLN A 110 20.93 11.54 -2.56
CA GLN A 110 21.85 12.35 -1.78
C GLN A 110 21.61 12.17 -0.29
N ALA A 111 22.70 12.06 0.46
CA ALA A 111 22.63 11.92 1.90
C ALA A 111 21.83 13.06 2.55
N ALA A 112 20.87 12.73 3.37
CA ALA A 112 19.99 13.66 4.04
C ALA A 112 20.22 13.57 5.57
N PRO A 113 21.15 14.33 6.16
CA PRO A 113 21.32 14.39 7.60
C PRO A 113 20.11 15.05 8.25
N GLY A 114 19.76 14.62 9.48
CA GLY A 114 18.62 15.21 10.17
C GLY A 114 18.20 14.45 11.41
N ARG A 115 16.97 14.69 11.83
CA ARG A 115 16.33 14.06 13.00
C ARG A 115 15.19 13.13 12.56
N GLU A 116 15.06 12.01 13.23
CA GLU A 116 13.96 11.08 13.06
C GLU A 116 13.15 10.97 14.35
N PHE A 117 11.83 11.12 14.22
CA PHE A 117 10.88 11.03 15.32
C PHE A 117 9.95 9.86 15.06
N SER A 118 9.76 8.99 16.04
CA SER A 118 8.83 7.87 15.93
C SER A 118 7.89 7.81 17.12
N ALA A 119 6.71 7.25 16.89
CA ALA A 119 5.70 7.02 17.93
C ALA A 119 4.72 5.94 17.47
N TYR A 120 3.85 5.56 18.39
CA TYR A 120 2.64 4.80 18.07
C TYR A 120 1.42 5.71 18.11
N ALA A 121 0.51 5.46 17.16
CA ALA A 121 -0.82 6.03 17.14
C ALA A 121 -1.87 4.91 17.14
N ARG A 122 -3.08 5.20 17.57
CA ARG A 122 -4.17 4.24 17.60
C ARG A 122 -5.41 4.80 16.93
N ILE A 123 -5.96 4.05 15.99
CA ILE A 123 -7.28 4.35 15.45
C ILE A 123 -8.33 4.02 16.53
N PRO A 124 -9.28 4.92 16.82
CA PRO A 124 -10.35 4.62 17.76
C PRO A 124 -11.08 3.32 17.42
N GLY A 125 -11.09 2.38 18.35
CA GLY A 125 -11.66 1.04 18.20
C GLY A 125 -10.70 -0.03 17.69
N ALA A 126 -9.49 0.32 17.25
CA ALA A 126 -8.46 -0.66 16.88
C ALA A 126 -7.85 -1.33 18.12
N ARG A 127 -7.56 -2.62 18.00
CA ARG A 127 -6.89 -3.44 19.03
C ARG A 127 -5.40 -3.14 19.10
N GLN A 128 -4.78 -2.96 17.91
CA GLN A 128 -3.34 -2.73 17.80
C GLN A 128 -3.05 -1.28 17.40
N PRO A 129 -1.97 -0.69 17.90
CA PRO A 129 -1.48 0.59 17.42
C PRO A 129 -0.82 0.44 16.05
N HIS A 130 -0.71 1.53 15.31
CA HIS A 130 0.13 1.62 14.12
C HIS A 130 1.35 2.50 14.38
N ARG A 131 2.42 2.28 13.62
CA ARG A 131 3.62 3.09 13.71
C ARG A 131 3.47 4.37 12.89
N VAL A 132 3.97 5.47 13.44
CA VAL A 132 4.20 6.72 12.73
C VAL A 132 5.67 7.13 12.91
N LEU A 133 6.24 7.71 11.85
CA LEU A 133 7.64 8.14 11.82
C LEU A 133 7.74 9.43 11.03
N VAL A 134 8.55 10.38 11.49
CA VAL A 134 8.80 11.64 10.77
C VAL A 134 10.29 11.86 10.64
N GLN A 135 10.74 12.08 9.42
CA GLN A 135 12.09 12.50 9.10
C GLN A 135 12.11 14.00 8.85
N VAL A 136 12.93 14.73 9.60
CA VAL A 136 13.12 16.18 9.47
C VAL A 136 14.57 16.43 9.05
N PRO A 137 14.85 16.73 7.78
CA PRO A 137 16.21 16.98 7.32
C PRO A 137 16.76 18.29 7.91
N ASP A 138 18.08 18.38 8.07
CA ASP A 138 18.75 19.63 8.50
C ASP A 138 18.51 20.78 7.52
N SER A 139 18.17 20.48 6.28
CA SER A 139 17.80 21.43 5.22
C SER A 139 16.33 21.86 5.25
N PHE A 140 15.54 21.46 6.28
CA PHE A 140 14.13 21.85 6.37
C PHE A 140 13.97 23.37 6.39
N ASP A 141 13.16 23.88 5.47
CA ASP A 141 12.89 25.31 5.33
C ASP A 141 11.60 25.71 6.06
N THR A 142 11.76 26.37 7.21
CA THR A 142 10.64 26.87 8.01
C THR A 142 9.81 27.97 7.33
N SER A 143 10.32 28.58 6.26
CA SER A 143 9.57 29.58 5.47
C SER A 143 8.68 28.89 4.42
N ARG A 144 9.12 27.78 3.84
CA ARG A 144 8.35 26.98 2.87
C ARG A 144 7.37 26.03 3.53
N ARG A 145 7.65 25.55 4.74
CA ARG A 145 6.78 24.70 5.57
C ARG A 145 6.20 23.53 4.78
N CYS A 146 7.05 22.64 4.30
CA CYS A 146 6.63 21.47 3.50
C CYS A 146 6.59 20.19 4.34
N LEU A 147 5.48 19.43 4.25
CA LEU A 147 5.31 18.12 4.85
C LEU A 147 4.77 17.12 3.82
N VAL A 148 5.57 16.12 3.48
CA VAL A 148 5.15 14.99 2.65
C VAL A 148 4.68 13.86 3.56
N VAL A 149 3.54 13.23 3.25
CA VAL A 149 2.94 12.19 4.08
C VAL A 149 2.72 10.94 3.25
N ALA A 150 3.23 9.80 3.71
CA ALA A 150 3.15 8.55 2.97
C ALA A 150 2.78 7.35 3.84
N ALA A 151 2.02 6.43 3.25
CA ALA A 151 1.79 5.11 3.80
C ALA A 151 2.65 4.07 3.09
N SER A 152 3.10 3.05 3.82
CA SER A 152 3.86 1.95 3.25
C SER A 152 3.08 1.21 2.17
N SER A 153 3.76 0.77 1.12
CA SER A 153 3.22 -0.14 0.11
C SER A 153 3.10 -1.58 0.68
N GLY A 154 2.21 -2.39 0.15
CA GLY A 154 2.01 -3.77 0.63
C GLY A 154 1.80 -3.84 2.16
N SER A 155 2.21 -4.93 2.80
CA SER A 155 2.25 -5.07 4.26
C SER A 155 3.60 -4.66 4.85
N ARG A 156 4.31 -3.74 4.19
CA ARG A 156 5.67 -3.32 4.57
C ARG A 156 5.68 -2.55 5.88
N GLY A 157 6.84 -2.57 6.54
CA GLY A 157 7.10 -1.82 7.76
C GLY A 157 7.15 -0.31 7.55
N ILE A 158 7.54 0.40 8.59
CA ILE A 158 7.49 1.86 8.66
C ILE A 158 8.36 2.57 7.61
N HIS A 159 9.45 1.96 7.15
CA HIS A 159 10.31 2.48 6.07
C HIS A 159 9.80 2.12 4.67
N GLY A 160 8.66 1.42 4.53
CA GLY A 160 8.15 0.89 3.26
C GLY A 160 7.78 1.91 2.19
N ALA A 161 7.79 3.22 2.49
CA ALA A 161 7.57 4.30 1.53
C ALA A 161 8.80 5.21 1.36
N ILE A 162 9.98 4.83 1.88
CA ILE A 162 11.16 5.71 1.86
C ILE A 162 11.64 6.00 0.44
N ALA A 163 11.65 5.02 -0.44
CA ALA A 163 12.01 5.19 -1.85
C ALA A 163 10.99 6.05 -2.64
N VAL A 164 9.77 6.18 -2.14
CA VAL A 164 8.69 6.96 -2.73
C VAL A 164 8.71 8.39 -2.20
N ALA A 165 8.44 8.57 -0.90
CA ALA A 165 8.26 9.88 -0.28
C ALA A 165 9.60 10.50 0.18
N GLY A 166 10.49 9.70 0.77
CA GLY A 166 11.79 10.16 1.27
C GLY A 166 12.69 10.67 0.16
N SER A 167 12.79 9.91 -0.93
CA SER A 167 13.62 10.28 -2.08
C SER A 167 13.23 11.64 -2.68
N TRP A 168 11.94 11.94 -2.76
CA TRP A 168 11.46 13.23 -3.26
C TRP A 168 11.46 14.30 -2.16
N GLY A 169 10.83 14.03 -1.03
CA GLY A 169 10.56 15.04 0.00
C GLY A 169 11.80 15.58 0.68
N LEU A 170 12.72 14.69 1.10
CA LEU A 170 13.96 15.13 1.78
C LEU A 170 14.84 15.97 0.85
N ALA A 171 14.91 15.63 -0.44
CA ALA A 171 15.65 16.39 -1.43
C ALA A 171 15.07 17.80 -1.68
N HIS A 172 13.75 17.97 -1.46
CA HIS A 172 13.07 19.26 -1.55
C HIS A 172 13.10 20.06 -0.23
N GLY A 173 13.83 19.59 0.78
CA GLY A 173 13.88 20.22 2.11
C GLY A 173 12.56 20.11 2.88
N CYS A 174 11.70 19.15 2.53
CA CYS A 174 10.48 18.87 3.24
C CYS A 174 10.72 17.92 4.42
N ALA A 175 9.95 18.02 5.48
CA ALA A 175 9.78 16.93 6.41
C ALA A 175 8.94 15.81 5.75
N VAL A 176 9.20 14.54 6.12
CA VAL A 176 8.49 13.41 5.55
C VAL A 176 7.93 12.54 6.67
N ALA A 177 6.60 12.40 6.69
CA ALA A 177 5.87 11.57 7.64
C ALA A 177 5.45 10.25 7.01
N TYR A 178 5.65 9.15 7.72
CA TYR A 178 5.34 7.80 7.27
C TYR A 178 4.38 7.11 8.24
N THR A 179 3.61 6.14 7.72
CA THR A 179 2.87 5.18 8.53
C THR A 179 2.96 3.77 7.96
N ASP A 180 3.04 2.75 8.85
CA ASP A 180 2.87 1.34 8.48
C ASP A 180 1.39 0.98 8.21
N LYS A 181 0.48 1.96 8.33
CA LYS A 181 -0.97 1.86 8.15
C LYS A 181 -1.63 0.67 8.86
N GLY A 182 -1.10 0.26 10.01
CA GLY A 182 -1.62 -0.84 10.82
C GLY A 182 -1.26 -2.24 10.31
N ALA A 183 -0.60 -2.34 9.15
CA ALA A 183 -0.11 -3.61 8.61
C ALA A 183 1.28 -3.96 9.19
N GLY A 184 2.30 -3.23 8.80
CA GLY A 184 3.64 -3.34 9.37
C GLY A 184 4.33 -4.69 9.24
N SER A 185 5.60 -4.72 9.62
CA SER A 185 6.44 -5.93 9.64
C SER A 185 6.73 -6.43 11.06
N ASP A 186 5.81 -6.18 12.00
CA ASP A 186 5.94 -6.72 13.35
C ASP A 186 5.50 -8.19 13.38
N TYR A 187 6.42 -9.06 13.73
CA TYR A 187 6.23 -10.50 13.88
C TYR A 187 6.25 -10.90 15.35
N TYR A 188 5.64 -12.05 15.65
CA TYR A 188 5.65 -12.67 16.96
C TYR A 188 5.79 -14.18 16.82
N ASP A 189 6.83 -14.74 17.42
CA ASP A 189 7.05 -16.18 17.53
C ASP A 189 6.26 -16.71 18.73
N LEU A 190 5.23 -17.51 18.45
CA LEU A 190 4.35 -18.07 19.48
C LEU A 190 5.08 -19.11 20.35
N ASP A 191 6.02 -19.87 19.79
CA ASP A 191 6.79 -20.87 20.50
C ASP A 191 7.79 -20.23 21.49
N ALA A 192 8.53 -19.23 21.00
CA ALA A 192 9.52 -18.53 21.82
C ALA A 192 8.93 -17.40 22.66
N LYS A 193 7.66 -17.04 22.45
CA LYS A 193 7.00 -15.86 23.04
C LYS A 193 7.82 -14.58 22.84
N ALA A 194 8.33 -14.39 21.65
CA ALA A 194 9.26 -13.33 21.29
C ALA A 194 8.75 -12.51 20.11
N GLY A 195 8.97 -11.21 20.15
CA GLY A 195 8.62 -10.24 19.12
C GLY A 195 9.68 -9.15 19.01
N PHE A 196 9.26 -7.92 18.73
CA PHE A 196 10.14 -6.77 18.54
C PHE A 196 9.75 -5.61 19.44
N GLN A 197 10.73 -4.81 19.83
CA GLN A 197 10.53 -3.51 20.46
C GLN A 197 10.23 -2.43 19.40
N ALA A 198 9.93 -1.22 19.85
CA ALA A 198 9.64 -0.09 18.98
C ALA A 198 10.77 0.24 18.00
N ASP A 199 12.03 -0.03 18.34
CA ASP A 199 13.21 0.22 17.49
C ASP A 199 13.58 -0.95 16.57
N GLY A 200 12.76 -1.99 16.51
CA GLY A 200 13.00 -3.16 15.67
C GLY A 200 13.97 -4.18 16.25
N THR A 201 14.43 -3.99 17.49
CA THR A 201 15.26 -5.00 18.16
C THR A 201 14.39 -6.16 18.67
N PRO A 202 14.85 -7.43 18.54
CA PRO A 202 14.11 -8.58 19.01
C PRO A 202 14.09 -8.64 20.54
N ALA A 203 12.95 -9.03 21.12
CA ALA A 203 12.78 -9.18 22.56
C ALA A 203 11.71 -10.22 22.92
N SER A 204 11.85 -10.84 24.10
CA SER A 204 10.85 -11.74 24.69
C SER A 204 10.17 -11.16 25.93
N GLN A 205 10.57 -9.96 26.35
CA GLN A 205 10.07 -9.25 27.51
C GLN A 205 9.97 -7.75 27.24
N GLY A 206 9.24 -7.03 28.08
CA GLY A 206 9.05 -5.59 27.96
C GLY A 206 7.91 -5.21 27.04
N ALA A 207 7.92 -3.96 26.56
CA ALA A 207 6.89 -3.43 25.67
C ALA A 207 7.15 -3.87 24.23
N LEU A 208 6.56 -5.00 23.82
CA LEU A 208 6.61 -5.46 22.44
C LEU A 208 5.68 -4.63 21.56
N ALA A 209 6.12 -4.38 20.34
CA ALA A 209 5.37 -3.62 19.34
C ALA A 209 4.09 -4.31 18.89
N PHE A 210 4.09 -5.64 18.90
CA PHE A 210 2.96 -6.47 18.55
C PHE A 210 2.93 -7.74 19.37
N ILE A 211 1.77 -8.05 19.93
CA ILE A 211 1.43 -9.33 20.53
C ILE A 211 0.06 -9.70 19.97
N PRO A 212 -0.10 -10.89 19.33
CA PRO A 212 -1.38 -11.29 18.74
C PRO A 212 -2.45 -11.41 19.82
N ALA A 213 -3.61 -10.79 19.60
CA ALA A 213 -4.73 -10.86 20.53
C ALA A 213 -5.48 -12.19 20.36
N GLY A 214 -5.80 -12.86 21.47
CA GLY A 214 -6.68 -14.03 21.49
C GLY A 214 -6.16 -15.20 20.64
N ALA A 215 -4.84 -15.40 20.60
CA ALA A 215 -4.27 -16.49 19.82
C ALA A 215 -4.80 -17.85 20.26
N ALA A 216 -5.56 -18.50 19.37
CA ALA A 216 -5.96 -19.90 19.53
C ALA A 216 -4.76 -20.83 19.29
N ALA A 217 -3.75 -20.38 18.52
CA ALA A 217 -2.51 -21.11 18.29
C ALA A 217 -1.49 -20.84 19.40
N THR A 218 -0.81 -21.89 19.81
CA THR A 218 0.34 -21.84 20.74
C THR A 218 1.66 -22.04 20.04
N HIS A 219 1.65 -22.33 18.75
CA HIS A 219 2.81 -22.63 17.91
C HIS A 219 2.74 -21.85 16.60
N GLY A 220 3.92 -21.60 16.00
CA GLY A 220 4.06 -20.95 14.72
C GLY A 220 4.32 -19.45 14.83
N ILE A 221 4.09 -18.74 13.74
CA ILE A 221 4.41 -17.33 13.61
C ILE A 221 3.12 -16.51 13.43
N ALA A 222 2.95 -15.50 14.27
CA ALA A 222 1.97 -14.46 14.04
C ALA A 222 2.64 -13.21 13.47
N PHE A 223 1.94 -12.45 12.62
CA PHE A 223 2.38 -11.13 12.18
C PHE A 223 1.20 -10.17 12.14
N LYS A 224 1.51 -8.89 12.30
CA LYS A 224 0.53 -7.86 12.64
C LYS A 224 -0.60 -7.77 11.62
N HIS A 225 -0.29 -7.75 10.31
CA HIS A 225 -1.33 -7.59 9.29
C HIS A 225 -2.39 -8.69 9.34
N ALA A 226 -1.98 -9.95 9.44
CA ALA A 226 -2.92 -11.08 9.44
C ALA A 226 -3.57 -11.35 10.81
N HIS A 227 -2.89 -10.98 11.91
CA HIS A 227 -3.26 -11.47 13.24
C HIS A 227 -3.45 -10.37 14.29
N SER A 228 -3.64 -9.13 13.86
CA SER A 228 -3.96 -8.00 14.77
C SER A 228 -5.37 -8.09 15.36
N GLY A 229 -6.27 -8.84 14.75
CA GLY A 229 -7.68 -8.79 15.07
C GLY A 229 -8.37 -7.51 14.60
N ASP A 230 -7.70 -6.70 13.78
CA ASP A 230 -8.19 -5.48 13.16
C ASP A 230 -8.38 -5.67 11.64
N ASN A 231 -9.07 -4.74 11.01
CA ASN A 231 -9.13 -4.60 9.55
C ASN A 231 -8.48 -3.26 9.18
N PRO A 232 -7.14 -3.21 9.04
CA PRO A 232 -6.43 -1.97 8.78
C PRO A 232 -6.81 -1.32 7.46
N GLU A 233 -7.25 -2.09 6.45
CA GLU A 233 -7.67 -1.59 5.14
C GLU A 233 -8.85 -0.64 5.24
N ALA A 234 -9.76 -0.88 6.18
CA ALA A 234 -10.91 -0.01 6.43
C ALA A 234 -10.49 1.39 6.92
N ASP A 235 -9.32 1.49 7.54
CA ASP A 235 -8.83 2.69 8.21
C ASP A 235 -7.62 3.34 7.52
N TRP A 236 -7.20 2.90 6.34
CA TRP A 236 -6.00 3.41 5.65
C TRP A 236 -5.93 4.93 5.55
N GLY A 237 -7.03 5.59 5.19
CA GLY A 237 -7.06 7.06 5.13
C GLY A 237 -6.86 7.70 6.50
N ARG A 238 -7.40 7.10 7.56
CA ARG A 238 -7.24 7.59 8.95
C ARG A 238 -5.82 7.41 9.46
N HIS A 239 -5.15 6.30 9.08
CA HIS A 239 -3.73 6.10 9.38
C HIS A 239 -2.86 7.18 8.73
N LEU A 240 -3.15 7.53 7.45
CA LEU A 240 -2.42 8.59 6.76
C LEU A 240 -2.66 9.95 7.42
N LEU A 241 -3.90 10.26 7.81
CA LEU A 241 -4.23 11.49 8.55
C LEU A 241 -3.49 11.56 9.89
N GLN A 242 -3.41 10.47 10.65
CA GLN A 242 -2.66 10.47 11.91
C GLN A 242 -1.15 10.67 11.68
N ALA A 243 -0.58 10.15 10.59
CA ALA A 243 0.80 10.44 10.21
C ALA A 243 1.02 11.93 9.90
N LEU A 244 0.08 12.58 9.19
CA LEU A 244 0.10 14.04 8.97
C LEU A 244 0.06 14.79 10.30
N GLN A 245 -0.87 14.45 11.18
CA GLN A 245 -1.04 15.11 12.48
C GLN A 245 0.21 14.93 13.36
N PHE A 246 0.85 13.75 13.31
CA PHE A 246 2.12 13.52 13.97
C PHE A 246 3.22 14.40 13.38
N GLY A 247 3.28 14.51 12.05
CA GLY A 247 4.23 15.38 11.35
C GLY A 247 4.14 16.84 11.79
N LEU A 248 2.95 17.39 11.90
CA LEU A 248 2.73 18.76 12.37
C LEU A 248 3.19 18.94 13.82
N GLN A 249 2.87 18.00 14.73
CA GLN A 249 3.34 18.06 16.12
C GLN A 249 4.87 17.92 16.24
N VAL A 250 5.49 17.09 15.39
CA VAL A 250 6.96 16.98 15.30
C VAL A 250 7.57 18.30 14.87
N LEU A 251 6.99 18.98 13.88
CA LEU A 251 7.49 20.29 13.42
C LEU A 251 7.35 21.36 14.49
N ASP A 252 6.23 21.38 15.25
CA ASP A 252 6.07 22.27 16.42
C ASP A 252 7.17 22.06 17.45
N ARG A 253 7.50 20.79 17.72
CA ARG A 253 8.57 20.44 18.68
C ARG A 253 9.97 20.74 18.15
N ALA A 254 10.19 20.50 16.85
CA ALA A 254 11.49 20.67 16.21
C ALA A 254 11.86 22.14 15.98
N TYR A 255 10.83 22.99 15.78
CA TYR A 255 10.97 24.41 15.44
C TYR A 255 9.98 25.28 16.25
N PRO A 256 10.15 25.35 17.58
CA PRO A 256 9.21 26.06 18.46
C PRO A 256 9.05 27.54 18.10
N GLU A 257 10.09 28.19 17.59
CA GLU A 257 10.08 29.59 17.14
C GLU A 257 9.14 29.83 15.93
N SER A 258 8.91 28.77 15.15
CA SER A 258 8.05 28.82 13.95
C SER A 258 6.67 28.21 14.17
N ALA A 259 6.41 27.64 15.35
CA ALA A 259 5.12 27.05 15.71
C ALA A 259 4.01 28.12 15.79
N PRO A 260 2.73 27.76 15.58
CA PRO A 260 2.24 26.42 15.26
C PRO A 260 2.38 26.05 13.77
N PHE A 261 2.63 24.77 13.49
CA PHE A 261 2.46 24.18 12.17
C PHE A 261 1.06 23.59 12.05
N THR A 262 0.31 24.03 11.06
CA THR A 262 -1.09 23.64 10.84
C THR A 262 -1.32 23.34 9.36
N PRO A 263 -2.38 22.59 8.98
CA PRO A 263 -2.70 22.42 7.55
C PRO A 263 -2.92 23.73 6.79
N ALA A 264 -3.30 24.80 7.49
CA ALA A 264 -3.55 26.10 6.87
C ALA A 264 -2.26 26.89 6.55
N ASN A 265 -1.15 26.55 7.18
CA ASN A 265 0.14 27.25 7.01
C ASN A 265 1.31 26.34 6.67
N THR A 266 1.05 25.07 6.38
CA THR A 266 2.04 24.07 6.01
C THR A 266 1.56 23.40 4.73
N ARG A 267 2.39 23.36 3.68
CA ARG A 267 2.07 22.65 2.45
C ARG A 267 2.16 21.16 2.69
N THR A 268 1.03 20.47 2.57
CA THR A 268 0.88 19.06 2.91
C THR A 268 0.57 18.24 1.66
N LEU A 269 1.47 17.31 1.32
CA LEU A 269 1.35 16.43 0.16
C LEU A 269 1.19 14.97 0.61
N GLY A 270 0.12 14.31 0.16
CA GLY A 270 -0.03 12.87 0.35
C GLY A 270 0.49 12.10 -0.85
N VAL A 271 1.38 11.12 -0.64
CA VAL A 271 1.93 10.29 -1.72
C VAL A 271 2.00 8.82 -1.32
N GLY A 272 1.80 7.92 -2.28
CA GLY A 272 1.95 6.49 -2.03
C GLY A 272 1.76 5.65 -3.29
N VAL A 273 2.28 4.42 -3.25
CA VAL A 273 2.15 3.44 -4.33
C VAL A 273 1.44 2.19 -3.80
N SER A 274 0.74 1.46 -4.66
CA SER A 274 0.07 0.20 -4.30
C SER A 274 -0.91 0.39 -3.14
N ASN A 275 -0.78 -0.33 -2.02
CA ASN A 275 -1.57 -0.10 -0.80
C ASN A 275 -1.40 1.32 -0.25
N GLY A 276 -0.19 1.89 -0.36
CA GLY A 276 0.06 3.30 -0.01
C GLY A 276 -0.73 4.26 -0.88
N GLY A 277 -0.83 3.99 -2.18
CA GLY A 277 -1.68 4.73 -3.11
C GLY A 277 -3.17 4.61 -2.74
N GLY A 278 -3.62 3.41 -2.37
CA GLY A 278 -4.97 3.20 -1.83
C GLY A 278 -5.23 4.02 -0.57
N ALA A 279 -4.27 4.09 0.35
CA ALA A 279 -4.37 4.89 1.57
C ALA A 279 -4.48 6.39 1.27
N VAL A 280 -3.73 6.89 0.28
CA VAL A 280 -3.81 8.27 -0.22
C VAL A 280 -5.21 8.58 -0.74
N LEU A 281 -5.77 7.71 -1.59
CA LEU A 281 -7.12 7.91 -2.13
C LEU A 281 -8.20 7.83 -1.04
N ARG A 282 -8.02 6.97 -0.02
CA ARG A 282 -8.91 6.89 1.14
C ARG A 282 -8.80 8.14 2.05
N ALA A 283 -7.63 8.77 2.12
CA ALA A 283 -7.45 10.03 2.85
C ALA A 283 -8.21 11.20 2.19
N ALA A 284 -8.38 11.16 0.86
CA ALA A 284 -9.19 12.12 0.12
C ALA A 284 -10.68 12.12 0.50
N GLU A 285 -11.16 11.09 1.19
CA GLU A 285 -12.54 10.96 1.65
C GLU A 285 -12.80 11.71 2.98
N ILE A 286 -11.73 12.05 3.71
CA ILE A 286 -11.81 12.59 5.07
C ILE A 286 -12.15 14.07 5.04
N GLU A 287 -13.13 14.47 5.83
CA GLU A 287 -13.53 15.86 5.96
C GLU A 287 -12.42 16.74 6.56
N GLY A 288 -12.29 17.95 6.04
CA GLY A 288 -11.29 18.93 6.45
C GLY A 288 -10.19 19.16 5.39
N ASP A 289 -9.54 20.30 5.45
CA ASP A 289 -8.48 20.71 4.50
C ASP A 289 -7.11 20.24 5.01
N TRP A 290 -6.92 18.91 5.01
CA TRP A 290 -5.73 18.28 5.55
C TRP A 290 -4.57 18.19 4.55
N PHE A 291 -4.89 18.07 3.26
CA PHE A 291 -3.91 17.92 2.18
C PHE A 291 -4.13 18.98 1.11
N ASP A 292 -3.03 19.57 0.63
CA ASP A 292 -3.04 20.49 -0.51
C ASP A 292 -3.09 19.74 -1.85
N ALA A 293 -2.53 18.53 -1.90
CA ALA A 293 -2.64 17.63 -3.05
C ALA A 293 -2.30 16.18 -2.69
N LEU A 294 -2.74 15.26 -3.55
CA LEU A 294 -2.57 13.82 -3.38
C LEU A 294 -2.06 13.18 -4.68
N VAL A 295 -1.03 12.33 -4.58
CA VAL A 295 -0.45 11.60 -5.72
C VAL A 295 -0.44 10.10 -5.39
N ALA A 296 -1.17 9.31 -6.18
CA ALA A 296 -1.35 7.88 -5.96
C ALA A 296 -0.86 7.07 -7.18
N GLY A 297 0.19 6.28 -6.98
CA GLY A 297 0.70 5.32 -7.97
C GLY A 297 0.05 3.95 -7.79
N GLU A 298 -0.31 3.29 -8.89
CA GLU A 298 -0.93 1.93 -8.98
C GLU A 298 -1.76 1.55 -7.75
N PRO A 299 -2.76 2.37 -7.38
CA PRO A 299 -3.42 2.28 -6.08
C PRO A 299 -4.27 1.02 -5.94
N ASN A 300 -4.08 0.30 -4.84
CA ASN A 300 -5.02 -0.74 -4.40
C ASN A 300 -6.30 -0.06 -3.88
N VAL A 301 -7.30 0.05 -4.73
CA VAL A 301 -8.58 0.69 -4.41
C VAL A 301 -9.75 -0.12 -4.97
N SER A 302 -10.73 -0.41 -4.14
CA SER A 302 -11.99 -1.07 -4.53
C SER A 302 -13.14 -0.07 -4.49
N VAL A 303 -14.07 -0.17 -5.43
CA VAL A 303 -15.23 0.71 -5.57
C VAL A 303 -16.52 -0.08 -5.37
N ALA A 304 -17.49 0.49 -4.68
CA ALA A 304 -18.78 -0.14 -4.45
C ALA A 304 -19.50 -0.49 -5.77
N GLY A 305 -20.15 -1.64 -5.80
CA GLY A 305 -20.86 -2.13 -6.99
C GLY A 305 -19.97 -2.77 -8.05
N THR A 306 -18.68 -2.91 -7.78
CA THR A 306 -17.73 -3.65 -8.63
C THR A 306 -17.15 -4.85 -7.88
N PRO A 307 -16.68 -5.90 -8.57
CA PRO A 307 -15.98 -7.00 -7.91
C PRO A 307 -14.77 -6.46 -7.13
N PRO A 308 -14.61 -6.81 -5.84
CA PRO A 308 -13.46 -6.38 -5.06
C PRO A 308 -12.18 -7.05 -5.56
N LEU A 309 -11.02 -6.42 -5.33
CA LEU A 309 -9.73 -6.99 -5.72
C LEU A 309 -9.49 -8.38 -5.10
N TYR A 310 -10.08 -8.67 -3.94
CA TYR A 310 -10.04 -10.00 -3.31
C TYR A 310 -10.60 -11.11 -4.22
N ASP A 311 -11.65 -10.83 -5.01
CA ASP A 311 -12.20 -11.78 -5.97
C ASP A 311 -11.19 -12.14 -7.06
N PHE A 312 -10.48 -11.12 -7.58
CA PHE A 312 -9.40 -11.33 -8.55
C PHE A 312 -8.25 -12.10 -7.94
N VAL A 313 -7.77 -11.70 -6.75
CA VAL A 313 -6.63 -12.35 -6.09
C VAL A 313 -6.89 -13.83 -5.83
N THR A 314 -8.08 -14.20 -5.35
CA THR A 314 -8.44 -15.62 -5.13
C THR A 314 -8.61 -16.39 -6.44
N GLN A 315 -9.07 -15.73 -7.50
CA GLN A 315 -9.14 -16.31 -8.84
C GLN A 315 -7.75 -16.49 -9.45
N ALA A 316 -6.87 -15.50 -9.28
CA ALA A 316 -5.49 -15.58 -9.72
C ALA A 316 -4.72 -16.69 -8.98
N ALA A 317 -4.87 -16.81 -7.67
CA ALA A 317 -4.27 -17.91 -6.88
C ALA A 317 -4.70 -19.30 -7.40
N LEU A 318 -5.93 -19.42 -7.87
CA LEU A 318 -6.46 -20.65 -8.43
C LEU A 318 -5.97 -20.92 -9.86
N LEU A 319 -6.08 -19.93 -10.76
CA LEU A 319 -5.97 -20.11 -12.21
C LEU A 319 -4.62 -19.70 -12.80
N MET A 320 -3.92 -18.70 -12.24
CA MET A 320 -2.67 -18.17 -12.82
C MET A 320 -1.59 -19.23 -13.02
N PRO A 321 -1.33 -20.17 -12.09
CA PRO A 321 -0.33 -21.21 -12.31
C PRO A 321 -0.59 -22.05 -13.56
N CYS A 322 -1.85 -22.32 -13.90
CA CYS A 322 -2.21 -23.00 -15.14
C CYS A 322 -2.20 -22.03 -16.35
N ALA A 323 -2.80 -20.86 -16.21
CA ALA A 323 -3.01 -19.89 -17.30
C ALA A 323 -1.70 -19.44 -17.96
N VAL A 324 -0.64 -19.22 -17.17
CA VAL A 324 0.67 -18.77 -17.69
C VAL A 324 1.33 -19.80 -18.62
N LEU A 325 0.93 -21.06 -18.59
CA LEU A 325 1.42 -22.08 -19.52
C LEU A 325 0.85 -21.91 -20.93
N ALA A 326 -0.20 -21.12 -21.12
CA ALA A 326 -0.73 -20.77 -22.45
C ALA A 326 0.06 -19.66 -23.15
N GLU A 327 0.97 -18.99 -22.44
CA GLU A 327 1.75 -17.88 -22.98
C GLU A 327 3.12 -18.36 -23.44
N ASN A 328 3.45 -18.08 -24.72
CA ASN A 328 4.74 -18.47 -25.30
C ASN A 328 5.86 -17.47 -24.98
N ASP A 329 5.50 -16.21 -24.68
CA ASP A 329 6.40 -15.09 -24.49
C ASP A 329 6.22 -14.46 -23.10
N LEU A 330 6.53 -15.24 -22.06
CA LEU A 330 6.53 -14.75 -20.68
C LEU A 330 7.86 -14.12 -20.33
N PRO A 331 7.88 -13.03 -19.52
CA PRO A 331 9.08 -12.65 -18.80
C PRO A 331 9.53 -13.84 -17.94
N GLN A 332 10.81 -14.22 -18.06
CA GLN A 332 11.31 -15.42 -17.39
C GLN A 332 11.60 -15.13 -15.91
N PRO A 333 10.78 -15.63 -14.97
CA PRO A 333 11.14 -15.57 -13.56
C PRO A 333 12.30 -16.55 -13.30
N PRO A 334 13.22 -16.22 -12.37
CA PRO A 334 14.38 -17.08 -12.06
C PRO A 334 14.01 -18.52 -11.67
N MET A 335 12.78 -18.73 -11.16
CA MET A 335 12.29 -20.02 -10.64
C MET A 335 11.41 -20.78 -11.64
N ARG A 336 11.36 -20.38 -12.91
CA ARG A 336 10.44 -21.00 -13.89
C ARG A 336 10.65 -22.51 -14.03
N ALA A 337 11.88 -22.98 -14.09
CA ALA A 337 12.16 -24.40 -14.25
C ALA A 337 11.57 -25.27 -13.13
N GLN A 338 11.59 -24.76 -11.90
CA GLN A 338 11.01 -25.40 -10.73
C GLN A 338 9.48 -25.23 -10.68
N ALA A 339 8.96 -24.15 -11.20
CA ALA A 339 7.54 -23.82 -11.13
C ALA A 339 6.70 -24.57 -12.19
N VAL A 340 7.23 -24.79 -13.41
CA VAL A 340 6.48 -25.41 -14.52
C VAL A 340 5.87 -26.79 -14.15
N PRO A 341 6.57 -27.72 -13.50
CA PRO A 341 5.94 -28.98 -13.08
C PRO A 341 4.74 -28.77 -12.14
N VAL A 342 4.85 -27.83 -11.19
CA VAL A 342 3.78 -27.49 -10.25
C VAL A 342 2.60 -26.86 -11.00
N TRP A 343 2.86 -26.00 -11.97
CA TRP A 343 1.83 -25.36 -12.79
C TRP A 343 1.09 -26.38 -13.68
N THR A 344 1.83 -27.35 -14.26
CA THR A 344 1.25 -28.45 -15.03
C THR A 344 0.34 -29.30 -14.17
N GLN A 345 0.77 -29.64 -12.96
CA GLN A 345 -0.06 -30.38 -12.00
C GLN A 345 -1.31 -29.56 -11.63
N ARG A 346 -1.20 -28.24 -11.48
CA ARG A 346 -2.36 -27.38 -11.22
C ARG A 346 -3.37 -27.44 -12.36
N CYS A 347 -2.97 -27.43 -13.64
CA CYS A 347 -3.90 -27.60 -14.76
C CYS A 347 -4.67 -28.91 -14.64
N ALA A 348 -3.97 -30.03 -14.41
CA ALA A 348 -4.59 -31.35 -14.27
C ALA A 348 -5.61 -31.39 -13.12
N THR A 349 -5.25 -30.83 -11.96
CA THR A 349 -6.13 -30.76 -10.79
C THR A 349 -7.37 -29.91 -11.05
N LEU A 350 -7.22 -28.74 -11.69
CA LEU A 350 -8.34 -27.88 -12.05
C LEU A 350 -9.30 -28.57 -13.02
N THR A 351 -8.77 -29.32 -13.99
CA THR A 351 -9.56 -30.11 -14.95
C THR A 351 -10.33 -31.22 -14.24
N SER A 352 -9.65 -31.99 -13.38
CA SER A 352 -10.29 -33.04 -12.58
C SER A 352 -11.43 -32.51 -11.69
N ALA A 353 -11.32 -31.27 -11.24
CA ALA A 353 -12.34 -30.56 -10.47
C ALA A 353 -13.42 -29.89 -11.33
N GLY A 354 -13.35 -29.98 -12.66
CA GLY A 354 -14.29 -29.36 -13.59
C GLY A 354 -14.17 -27.82 -13.67
N LEU A 355 -13.08 -27.23 -13.17
CA LEU A 355 -12.88 -25.78 -13.12
C LEU A 355 -12.27 -25.22 -14.40
N VAL A 356 -11.54 -26.03 -15.15
CA VAL A 356 -11.05 -25.74 -16.50
C VAL A 356 -11.32 -26.90 -17.42
N GLN A 357 -11.27 -26.67 -18.75
CA GLN A 357 -11.56 -27.67 -19.76
C GLN A 357 -10.35 -27.89 -20.67
N GLY A 358 -10.21 -29.06 -21.23
CA GLY A 358 -9.19 -29.42 -22.19
C GLY A 358 -8.63 -30.81 -22.00
N ASP A 359 -8.27 -31.46 -23.10
CA ASP A 359 -7.75 -32.83 -23.12
C ASP A 359 -6.23 -32.90 -22.90
N ASP A 360 -5.55 -31.76 -23.03
CA ASP A 360 -4.13 -31.63 -22.78
C ASP A 360 -3.80 -30.37 -21.98
N THR A 361 -2.58 -30.27 -21.47
CA THR A 361 -2.12 -29.12 -20.67
C THR A 361 -2.29 -27.77 -21.41
N THR A 362 -2.08 -27.76 -22.73
CA THR A 362 -2.18 -26.52 -23.52
C THR A 362 -3.64 -26.04 -23.62
N ALA A 363 -4.58 -26.96 -23.84
CA ALA A 363 -6.02 -26.64 -23.87
C ALA A 363 -6.51 -26.22 -22.48
N GLN A 364 -6.09 -26.90 -21.43
CA GLN A 364 -6.38 -26.57 -20.02
C GLN A 364 -5.87 -25.17 -19.65
N ALA A 365 -4.63 -24.86 -20.04
CA ALA A 365 -4.02 -23.54 -19.82
C ALA A 365 -4.76 -22.43 -20.56
N ARG A 366 -5.16 -22.66 -21.81
CA ARG A 366 -6.02 -21.72 -22.57
C ARG A 366 -7.36 -21.48 -21.90
N SER A 367 -8.01 -22.54 -21.39
CA SER A 367 -9.25 -22.42 -20.64
C SER A 367 -9.08 -21.57 -19.36
N ALA A 368 -8.02 -21.82 -18.58
CA ALA A 368 -7.71 -21.02 -17.39
C ALA A 368 -7.41 -19.54 -17.75
N ARG A 369 -6.62 -19.32 -18.80
CA ARG A 369 -6.29 -17.99 -19.32
C ARG A 369 -7.55 -17.23 -19.72
N GLN A 370 -8.44 -17.85 -20.49
CA GLN A 370 -9.67 -17.18 -20.95
C GLN A 370 -10.53 -16.72 -19.78
N GLN A 371 -10.67 -17.53 -18.73
CA GLN A 371 -11.43 -17.14 -17.54
C GLN A 371 -10.85 -15.91 -16.83
N LEU A 372 -9.52 -15.74 -16.82
CA LEU A 372 -8.88 -14.53 -16.26
C LEU A 372 -9.10 -13.30 -17.15
N LEU A 373 -9.06 -13.47 -18.48
CA LEU A 373 -9.37 -12.38 -19.41
C LEU A 373 -10.83 -11.96 -19.33
N ASP A 374 -11.76 -12.91 -19.21
CA ASP A 374 -13.19 -12.66 -19.03
C ASP A 374 -13.49 -11.94 -17.70
N ALA A 375 -12.65 -12.16 -16.69
CA ALA A 375 -12.72 -11.44 -15.42
C ALA A 375 -12.15 -10.01 -15.49
N GLY A 376 -11.57 -9.61 -16.63
CA GLY A 376 -11.09 -8.25 -16.91
C GLY A 376 -9.57 -8.05 -16.78
N LEU A 377 -8.78 -9.12 -16.61
CA LEU A 377 -7.32 -9.04 -16.71
C LEU A 377 -6.91 -8.89 -18.17
N SER A 378 -6.01 -7.95 -18.48
CA SER A 378 -5.44 -7.87 -19.84
C SER A 378 -4.43 -9.00 -20.08
N ALA A 379 -4.16 -9.33 -21.35
CA ALA A 379 -3.14 -10.33 -21.69
C ALA A 379 -1.75 -9.87 -21.27
N ASP A 380 -1.46 -8.57 -21.32
CA ASP A 380 -0.17 -8.00 -20.93
C ASP A 380 -0.01 -8.04 -19.40
N ALA A 381 -1.05 -7.70 -18.64
CA ALA A 381 -1.08 -7.82 -17.19
C ALA A 381 -0.92 -9.30 -16.74
N LEU A 382 -1.54 -10.25 -17.44
CA LEU A 382 -1.35 -11.68 -17.19
C LEU A 382 0.11 -12.08 -17.35
N ARG A 383 0.77 -11.66 -18.44
CA ARG A 383 2.19 -11.91 -18.69
C ARG A 383 3.07 -11.30 -17.60
N ALA A 384 2.82 -10.03 -17.22
CA ALA A 384 3.55 -9.37 -16.15
C ALA A 384 3.40 -10.09 -14.79
N GLY A 385 2.24 -10.70 -14.54
CA GLY A 385 1.96 -11.47 -13.33
C GLY A 385 2.68 -12.83 -13.21
N ALA A 386 3.42 -13.27 -14.25
CA ALA A 386 4.11 -14.56 -14.25
C ALA A 386 5.14 -14.69 -13.11
N PHE A 387 5.87 -13.62 -12.78
CA PHE A 387 6.83 -13.61 -11.67
C PHE A 387 6.13 -13.86 -10.33
N SER A 388 5.09 -13.11 -10.04
CA SER A 388 4.29 -13.24 -8.81
C SER A 388 3.69 -14.65 -8.66
N THR A 389 3.33 -15.28 -9.78
CA THR A 389 2.86 -16.67 -9.82
C THR A 389 3.95 -17.65 -9.41
N GLY A 390 5.21 -17.35 -9.74
CA GLY A 390 6.35 -18.24 -9.49
C GLY A 390 6.67 -18.46 -8.00
N PHE A 391 6.26 -17.54 -7.11
CA PHE A 391 6.43 -17.67 -5.66
C PHE A 391 5.11 -17.62 -4.88
N ASP A 392 4.01 -17.97 -5.55
CA ASP A 392 2.67 -18.16 -4.95
C ASP A 392 2.15 -16.92 -4.21
N LEU A 393 2.45 -15.72 -4.72
CA LEU A 393 2.08 -14.45 -4.10
C LEU A 393 0.57 -14.30 -3.93
N TRP A 394 -0.21 -14.78 -4.91
CA TRP A 394 -1.66 -14.68 -4.89
C TRP A 394 -2.29 -15.38 -3.69
N ARG A 395 -1.84 -16.59 -3.36
CA ARG A 395 -2.32 -17.32 -2.18
C ARG A 395 -1.90 -16.63 -0.89
N ALA A 396 -0.66 -16.18 -0.79
CA ALA A 396 -0.17 -15.46 0.38
C ALA A 396 -0.98 -14.16 0.64
N ILE A 397 -1.30 -13.41 -0.42
CA ILE A 397 -2.19 -12.24 -0.34
C ILE A 397 -3.59 -12.66 0.12
N ALA A 398 -4.20 -13.66 -0.52
CA ALA A 398 -5.57 -14.09 -0.20
C ALA A 398 -5.71 -14.52 1.26
N VAL A 399 -4.73 -15.27 1.80
CA VAL A 399 -4.70 -15.71 3.21
C VAL A 399 -4.56 -14.51 4.14
N THR A 400 -3.60 -13.64 3.88
CA THR A 400 -3.33 -12.47 4.74
C THR A 400 -4.54 -11.54 4.81
N TYR A 401 -5.10 -11.20 3.65
CA TYR A 401 -6.21 -10.26 3.58
C TYR A 401 -7.54 -10.84 4.08
N SER A 402 -7.83 -12.13 3.86
CA SER A 402 -9.02 -12.73 4.45
C SER A 402 -8.95 -12.75 5.97
N SER A 403 -7.75 -12.98 6.53
CA SER A 403 -7.53 -12.89 7.97
C SER A 403 -7.78 -11.47 8.49
N ALA A 404 -7.21 -10.44 7.85
CA ALA A 404 -7.40 -9.04 8.20
C ALA A 404 -8.87 -8.60 8.06
N TYR A 405 -9.50 -8.82 6.91
CA TYR A 405 -10.90 -8.49 6.68
C TYR A 405 -11.84 -9.16 7.70
N GLY A 406 -11.58 -10.42 8.02
CA GLY A 406 -12.32 -11.15 9.04
C GLY A 406 -11.92 -10.83 10.48
N ARG A 407 -10.88 -10.06 10.72
CA ARG A 407 -10.33 -9.74 12.04
C ARG A 407 -10.01 -10.99 12.86
N TYR A 408 -9.36 -11.97 12.23
CA TYR A 408 -8.96 -13.21 12.86
C TYR A 408 -7.64 -13.05 13.64
N GLY A 409 -7.51 -13.83 14.70
CA GLY A 409 -6.25 -14.00 15.44
C GLY A 409 -5.41 -15.15 14.89
N ALA A 410 -4.25 -15.37 15.49
CA ALA A 410 -3.37 -16.49 15.15
C ALA A 410 -4.07 -17.83 15.47
N GLY A 411 -4.11 -18.75 14.49
CA GLY A 411 -4.79 -20.03 14.60
C GLY A 411 -6.31 -20.01 14.37
N GLU A 412 -6.88 -18.85 14.03
CA GLU A 412 -8.32 -18.69 13.81
C GLU A 412 -8.71 -18.62 12.32
N HIS A 413 -7.75 -18.77 11.39
CA HIS A 413 -8.04 -18.61 9.96
C HIS A 413 -9.06 -19.65 9.47
N PRO A 414 -10.21 -19.24 8.89
CA PRO A 414 -11.33 -20.14 8.61
C PRO A 414 -11.04 -21.22 7.57
N CYS A 415 -9.98 -21.02 6.76
CA CYS A 415 -9.51 -22.01 5.79
C CYS A 415 -8.30 -22.81 6.29
N ALA A 416 -8.09 -22.92 7.61
CA ALA A 416 -7.01 -23.67 8.23
C ALA A 416 -5.60 -23.30 7.77
N TYR A 417 -5.38 -22.04 7.38
CA TYR A 417 -4.05 -21.52 7.10
C TYR A 417 -3.37 -21.02 8.37
N SER A 418 -2.06 -21.21 8.43
CA SER A 418 -1.18 -20.68 9.48
C SER A 418 0.18 -20.33 8.90
N PHE A 419 1.10 -19.82 9.73
CA PHE A 419 2.45 -19.48 9.32
C PHE A 419 3.45 -20.12 10.29
N SER A 420 4.59 -20.51 9.77
CA SER A 420 5.68 -21.12 10.53
C SER A 420 7.01 -20.52 10.09
N ALA A 421 8.04 -20.66 10.91
CA ALA A 421 9.39 -20.41 10.44
C ALA A 421 9.76 -21.44 9.36
N ALA A 422 10.59 -21.03 8.40
CA ALA A 422 11.20 -21.94 7.43
C ALA A 422 12.40 -22.64 8.04
N GLY A 423 12.40 -23.97 8.01
CA GLY A 423 13.59 -24.75 8.28
C GLY A 423 14.64 -24.60 7.16
N ALA A 424 15.79 -25.21 7.34
CA ALA A 424 16.88 -25.19 6.34
C ALA A 424 16.49 -25.81 4.97
N ASP A 425 15.50 -26.69 4.96
CA ASP A 425 14.93 -27.32 3.78
C ASP A 425 13.73 -26.54 3.18
N GLY A 426 13.44 -25.36 3.73
CA GLY A 426 12.29 -24.52 3.34
C GLY A 426 10.93 -25.01 3.82
N ARG A 427 10.87 -26.07 4.63
CA ARG A 427 9.64 -26.60 5.22
C ARG A 427 9.33 -25.93 6.56
N PRO A 428 8.08 -26.04 7.06
CA PRO A 428 7.75 -25.55 8.39
C PRO A 428 8.67 -26.13 9.46
N GLY A 429 9.22 -25.27 10.32
CA GLY A 429 10.17 -25.63 11.37
C GLY A 429 10.21 -24.61 12.50
N ALA A 430 11.07 -24.84 13.49
CA ALA A 430 11.30 -23.90 14.56
C ALA A 430 12.17 -22.72 14.10
N ALA A 431 11.83 -21.51 14.57
CA ALA A 431 12.65 -20.33 14.34
C ALA A 431 13.94 -20.38 15.19
N THR A 432 15.07 -20.03 14.58
CA THR A 432 16.30 -19.73 15.35
C THR A 432 16.27 -18.27 15.83
N ALA A 433 17.10 -17.93 16.81
CA ALA A 433 17.22 -16.55 17.27
C ALA A 433 17.72 -15.62 16.15
N GLU A 434 18.61 -16.12 15.28
CA GLU A 434 19.17 -15.39 14.14
C GLU A 434 18.09 -15.15 13.07
N SER A 435 17.27 -16.15 12.75
CA SER A 435 16.17 -15.95 11.77
C SER A 435 15.14 -14.96 12.30
N ARG A 436 14.72 -15.06 13.57
CA ARG A 436 13.82 -14.07 14.18
C ARG A 436 14.35 -12.66 14.09
N ALA A 437 15.64 -12.45 14.41
CA ALA A 437 16.25 -11.13 14.42
C ALA A 437 16.13 -10.38 13.09
N THR A 438 15.97 -11.10 11.97
CA THR A 438 15.83 -10.48 10.63
C THR A 438 14.42 -10.04 10.28
N TRP A 439 13.38 -10.60 10.88
CA TRP A 439 12.00 -10.47 10.37
C TRP A 439 11.47 -9.03 10.36
N TRP A 440 11.77 -8.24 11.40
CA TRP A 440 11.32 -6.85 11.44
C TRP A 440 11.90 -6.01 10.28
N SER A 441 13.15 -6.27 9.92
CA SER A 441 13.86 -5.55 8.88
C SER A 441 13.61 -6.10 7.46
N GLU A 442 12.87 -7.20 7.33
CA GLU A 442 12.50 -7.76 6.03
C GLU A 442 11.24 -7.09 5.47
N GLY A 443 11.43 -6.16 4.56
CA GLY A 443 10.36 -5.36 3.98
C GLY A 443 9.64 -6.02 2.80
N SER A 444 9.49 -7.36 2.77
CA SER A 444 8.85 -8.06 1.63
C SER A 444 7.38 -7.69 1.42
N GLY A 445 6.70 -7.27 2.47
CA GLY A 445 5.35 -6.70 2.39
C GLY A 445 4.21 -7.69 2.51
N ILE A 446 4.38 -8.96 2.16
CA ILE A 446 3.43 -10.06 2.36
C ILE A 446 4.22 -11.31 2.78
N PRO A 447 3.86 -12.01 3.85
CA PRO A 447 4.39 -13.33 4.14
C PRO A 447 4.00 -14.36 3.06
N PRO A 448 4.85 -15.34 2.80
CA PRO A 448 6.07 -15.53 3.54
C PRO A 448 7.10 -14.44 3.21
N GLY A 449 7.45 -13.67 4.25
CA GLY A 449 8.67 -12.89 4.23
C GLY A 449 9.86 -13.82 4.43
N ASN A 450 11.06 -13.27 4.38
CA ASN A 450 12.27 -14.06 4.50
C ASN A 450 12.26 -14.92 5.78
N GLY A 451 12.29 -16.25 5.60
CA GLY A 451 12.30 -17.20 6.71
C GLY A 451 10.93 -17.47 7.37
N VAL A 452 9.82 -17.06 6.77
CA VAL A 452 8.46 -17.45 7.20
C VAL A 452 7.74 -18.12 6.03
N VAL A 453 7.08 -19.25 6.28
CA VAL A 453 6.36 -20.03 5.26
C VAL A 453 4.88 -20.15 5.61
N LEU A 454 4.05 -20.15 4.57
CA LEU A 454 2.63 -20.42 4.67
C LEU A 454 2.38 -21.92 4.88
N VAL A 455 1.56 -22.27 5.85
CA VAL A 455 1.13 -23.64 6.14
C VAL A 455 -0.32 -23.79 5.76
N ASP A 456 -0.61 -24.72 4.87
CA ASP A 456 -1.99 -25.10 4.47
C ASP A 456 -2.42 -26.35 5.27
N GLY A 457 -3.22 -26.15 6.28
CA GLY A 457 -3.75 -27.25 7.12
C GLY A 457 -4.74 -28.18 6.40
N ASN A 458 -5.18 -27.82 5.19
CA ASN A 458 -5.99 -28.70 4.33
C ASN A 458 -5.14 -29.63 3.47
N ALA A 459 -3.87 -29.35 3.35
CA ALA A 459 -2.94 -30.13 2.55
C ALA A 459 -2.53 -31.40 3.32
N THR A 460 -2.74 -32.59 2.72
CA THR A 460 -2.35 -33.87 3.30
C THR A 460 -1.26 -34.51 2.45
N GLY A 461 -0.08 -34.71 3.04
CA GLY A 461 1.07 -35.34 2.36
C GLY A 461 2.04 -34.35 1.70
N VAL A 462 3.14 -34.88 1.15
CA VAL A 462 4.27 -34.09 0.64
C VAL A 462 3.96 -33.39 -0.70
N GLU A 463 2.98 -33.89 -1.46
CA GLU A 463 2.54 -33.37 -2.77
C GLU A 463 1.08 -32.90 -2.72
N ALA A 464 0.62 -32.43 -1.57
CA ALA A 464 -0.75 -32.08 -1.38
C ALA A 464 -1.18 -30.90 -2.27
N ASP A 465 -2.24 -31.13 -3.03
CA ASP A 465 -2.86 -30.08 -3.85
C ASP A 465 -3.51 -29.02 -2.96
N PRO A 466 -3.15 -27.76 -3.14
CA PRO A 466 -3.73 -26.65 -2.39
C PRO A 466 -5.18 -26.31 -2.81
N LEU A 467 -5.80 -27.05 -3.73
CA LEU A 467 -7.11 -26.74 -4.31
C LEU A 467 -8.21 -26.58 -3.24
N ARG A 468 -8.19 -27.43 -2.20
CA ARG A 468 -9.17 -27.33 -1.11
C ARG A 468 -9.06 -26.01 -0.35
N GLY A 469 -7.84 -25.60 0.01
CA GLY A 469 -7.58 -24.34 0.68
C GLY A 469 -7.92 -23.14 -0.22
N LEU A 470 -7.55 -23.20 -1.51
CA LEU A 470 -7.84 -22.14 -2.48
C LEU A 470 -9.35 -21.98 -2.72
N ASN A 471 -10.10 -23.07 -2.83
CA ASN A 471 -11.56 -23.02 -2.96
C ASN A 471 -12.20 -22.44 -1.69
N CYS A 472 -11.68 -22.77 -0.51
CA CYS A 472 -12.13 -22.14 0.74
C CYS A 472 -11.90 -20.62 0.71
N LEU A 473 -10.69 -20.15 0.38
CA LEU A 473 -10.40 -18.72 0.26
C LEU A 473 -11.38 -18.02 -0.71
N ARG A 474 -11.64 -18.64 -1.86
CA ARG A 474 -12.60 -18.09 -2.83
C ARG A 474 -14.02 -18.04 -2.27
N ALA A 475 -14.44 -19.06 -1.52
CA ALA A 475 -15.74 -19.11 -0.86
C ALA A 475 -15.91 -18.02 0.20
N LEU A 476 -14.83 -17.56 0.86
CA LEU A 476 -14.90 -16.43 1.80
C LEU A 476 -15.35 -15.13 1.13
N GLY A 477 -15.00 -14.91 -0.14
CA GLY A 477 -15.44 -13.72 -0.90
C GLY A 477 -16.87 -13.83 -1.45
N LYS A 478 -17.40 -15.06 -1.64
CA LYS A 478 -18.64 -15.28 -2.42
C LYS A 478 -19.70 -16.10 -1.71
N GLY A 479 -19.34 -16.94 -0.74
CA GLY A 479 -20.25 -17.85 -0.05
C GLY A 479 -21.10 -17.18 1.03
N ASP A 480 -21.98 -17.97 1.67
CA ASP A 480 -22.95 -17.49 2.67
C ASP A 480 -22.67 -17.98 4.09
N SER A 481 -21.54 -18.66 4.31
CA SER A 481 -21.15 -19.06 5.66
C SER A 481 -20.92 -17.83 6.56
N THR A 482 -20.97 -18.03 7.86
CA THR A 482 -20.69 -16.97 8.85
C THR A 482 -19.33 -16.31 8.60
N ASP A 483 -18.30 -17.11 8.28
CA ASP A 483 -16.97 -16.61 7.96
C ASP A 483 -16.94 -15.81 6.65
N ALA A 484 -17.66 -16.30 5.62
CA ALA A 484 -17.77 -15.55 4.36
C ALA A 484 -18.49 -14.21 4.55
N GLN A 485 -19.57 -14.18 5.34
CA GLN A 485 -20.27 -12.93 5.69
C GLN A 485 -19.34 -11.97 6.44
N ARG A 486 -18.55 -12.48 7.39
CA ARG A 486 -17.59 -11.71 8.18
C ARG A 486 -16.48 -11.10 7.29
N VAL A 487 -15.88 -11.89 6.40
CA VAL A 487 -14.86 -11.42 5.47
C VAL A 487 -15.43 -10.40 4.47
N ARG A 488 -16.61 -10.65 3.89
CA ARG A 488 -17.27 -9.71 2.98
C ARG A 488 -17.63 -8.38 3.65
N ALA A 489 -18.04 -8.40 4.92
CA ALA A 489 -18.26 -7.18 5.69
C ALA A 489 -16.96 -6.37 5.85
N GLY A 490 -15.83 -7.05 6.07
CA GLY A 490 -14.51 -6.42 6.11
C GLY A 490 -14.08 -5.81 4.78
N ILE A 491 -14.32 -6.54 3.67
CA ILE A 491 -14.08 -6.03 2.31
C ILE A 491 -14.94 -4.79 2.04
N ALA A 492 -16.23 -4.82 2.40
CA ALA A 492 -17.12 -3.68 2.23
C ALA A 492 -16.67 -2.46 3.04
N ALA A 493 -16.13 -2.65 4.25
CA ALA A 493 -15.58 -1.56 5.06
C ALA A 493 -14.32 -0.94 4.44
N ALA A 494 -13.55 -1.71 3.67
CA ALA A 494 -12.36 -1.23 2.95
C ALA A 494 -12.68 -0.55 1.60
N THR A 495 -13.94 -0.60 1.14
CA THR A 495 -14.36 -0.01 -0.14
C THR A 495 -14.27 1.52 -0.11
N ALA A 496 -13.67 2.09 -1.15
CA ALA A 496 -13.50 3.51 -1.30
C ALA A 496 -14.82 4.23 -1.59
N LYS A 497 -14.93 5.42 -1.03
CA LYS A 497 -15.98 6.39 -1.33
C LYS A 497 -15.46 7.42 -2.33
N ALA A 498 -16.34 8.28 -2.79
CA ALA A 498 -15.93 9.42 -3.59
C ALA A 498 -15.07 10.38 -2.75
N PRO A 499 -13.97 10.92 -3.31
CA PRO A 499 -13.16 11.90 -2.60
C PRO A 499 -13.94 13.19 -2.40
N ARG A 500 -13.58 13.96 -1.38
CA ARG A 500 -14.10 15.31 -1.21
C ARG A 500 -13.63 16.24 -2.35
N ARG A 501 -14.37 17.31 -2.57
CA ARG A 501 -13.98 18.33 -3.55
C ARG A 501 -12.86 19.23 -2.99
N GLY A 502 -12.10 19.85 -3.91
CA GLY A 502 -11.13 20.90 -3.58
C GLY A 502 -9.70 20.43 -3.36
N VAL A 503 -9.44 19.10 -3.29
CA VAL A 503 -8.08 18.57 -3.25
C VAL A 503 -7.71 18.04 -4.63
N PRO A 504 -6.66 18.56 -5.28
CA PRO A 504 -6.11 17.99 -6.51
C PRO A 504 -5.59 16.57 -6.26
N ILE A 505 -5.95 15.65 -7.15
CA ILE A 505 -5.53 14.25 -7.11
C ILE A 505 -4.85 13.90 -8.43
N VAL A 506 -3.71 13.23 -8.37
CA VAL A 506 -3.08 12.60 -9.55
C VAL A 506 -3.02 11.11 -9.32
N VAL A 507 -3.55 10.34 -10.24
CA VAL A 507 -3.45 8.87 -10.26
C VAL A 507 -2.55 8.47 -11.41
N ILE A 508 -1.51 7.69 -11.11
CA ILE A 508 -0.61 7.08 -12.09
C ILE A 508 -0.83 5.57 -12.06
N HIS A 509 -0.96 4.91 -13.21
CA HIS A 509 -1.13 3.46 -13.24
C HIS A 509 -0.56 2.84 -14.50
N GLY A 510 0.18 1.75 -14.34
CA GLY A 510 0.69 0.94 -15.45
C GLY A 510 -0.43 0.12 -16.11
N LEU A 511 -0.48 0.11 -17.45
CA LEU A 511 -1.47 -0.68 -18.19
C LEU A 511 -1.25 -2.19 -18.06
N ASP A 512 -0.01 -2.59 -17.79
CA ASP A 512 0.39 -4.00 -17.67
C ASP A 512 0.49 -4.45 -16.20
N ASP A 513 -0.17 -3.73 -15.27
CA ASP A 513 -0.18 -4.10 -13.86
C ASP A 513 -0.93 -5.42 -13.66
N GLY A 514 -0.15 -6.49 -13.43
CA GLY A 514 -0.69 -7.82 -13.21
C GLY A 514 -1.04 -8.12 -11.76
N LEU A 515 -0.63 -7.27 -10.79
CA LEU A 515 -0.93 -7.47 -9.38
C LEU A 515 -2.17 -6.69 -8.92
N VAL A 516 -2.25 -5.44 -9.30
CA VAL A 516 -3.38 -4.54 -9.02
C VAL A 516 -3.94 -4.06 -10.35
N PRO A 517 -4.67 -4.90 -11.11
CA PRO A 517 -5.05 -4.59 -12.48
C PRO A 517 -5.81 -3.26 -12.59
N ILE A 518 -5.37 -2.42 -13.51
CA ILE A 518 -5.92 -1.08 -13.74
C ILE A 518 -7.44 -1.11 -13.98
N SER A 519 -7.93 -2.12 -14.73
CA SER A 519 -9.35 -2.33 -15.03
C SER A 519 -10.22 -2.63 -13.81
N MET A 520 -9.61 -3.09 -12.73
CA MET A 520 -10.31 -3.46 -11.49
C MET A 520 -10.20 -2.39 -10.40
N THR A 521 -9.33 -1.40 -10.57
CA THR A 521 -8.99 -0.39 -9.57
C THR A 521 -9.13 1.02 -10.10
N SER A 522 -8.10 1.62 -10.69
CA SER A 522 -8.09 3.03 -11.12
C SER A 522 -9.15 3.33 -12.17
N ASP A 523 -9.40 2.44 -13.14
CA ASP A 523 -10.46 2.60 -14.14
C ASP A 523 -11.88 2.62 -13.53
N ARG A 524 -12.04 2.15 -12.30
CA ARG A 524 -13.28 2.22 -11.53
C ARG A 524 -13.32 3.45 -10.62
N TYR A 525 -12.20 3.78 -9.99
CA TYR A 525 -12.12 4.88 -9.04
C TYR A 525 -12.17 6.25 -9.71
N VAL A 526 -11.44 6.45 -10.80
CA VAL A 526 -11.37 7.77 -11.49
C VAL A 526 -12.75 8.25 -11.96
N PRO A 527 -13.60 7.43 -12.61
CA PRO A 527 -14.97 7.85 -12.93
C PRO A 527 -15.83 8.16 -11.71
N LEU A 528 -15.69 7.41 -10.60
CA LEU A 528 -16.37 7.70 -9.34
C LEU A 528 -15.99 9.09 -8.80
N ALA A 529 -14.68 9.39 -8.77
CA ALA A 529 -14.15 10.66 -8.31
C ALA A 529 -14.64 11.84 -9.18
N ARG A 530 -14.58 11.70 -10.50
CA ARG A 530 -15.07 12.71 -11.47
C ARG A 530 -16.55 12.97 -11.34
N LYS A 531 -17.36 11.92 -11.18
CA LYS A 531 -18.82 12.06 -10.97
C LYS A 531 -19.12 12.85 -9.69
N ALA A 532 -18.27 12.76 -8.67
CA ALA A 532 -18.37 13.55 -7.45
C ALA A 532 -17.86 15.00 -7.60
N GLY A 533 -17.28 15.35 -8.74
CA GLY A 533 -16.72 16.67 -9.01
C GLY A 533 -15.31 16.86 -8.44
N ALA A 534 -14.56 15.79 -8.22
CA ALA A 534 -13.16 15.88 -7.80
C ALA A 534 -12.27 16.37 -8.95
N GLN A 535 -11.25 17.16 -8.62
CA GLN A 535 -10.19 17.55 -9.53
C GLN A 535 -9.15 16.44 -9.58
N ILE A 536 -9.23 15.57 -10.60
CA ILE A 536 -8.41 14.37 -10.71
C ILE A 536 -7.79 14.25 -12.10
N ALA A 537 -6.47 14.15 -12.16
CA ALA A 537 -5.70 13.77 -13.35
C ALA A 537 -5.39 12.28 -13.33
N TYR A 538 -5.38 11.65 -14.51
CA TYR A 538 -5.15 10.23 -14.66
C TYR A 538 -4.08 9.94 -15.71
N TRP A 539 -2.90 9.50 -15.27
CA TRP A 539 -1.79 9.09 -16.12
C TRP A 539 -1.78 7.58 -16.25
N ARG A 540 -2.05 7.08 -17.45
CA ARG A 540 -1.97 5.67 -17.78
C ARG A 540 -0.68 5.44 -18.57
N VAL A 541 0.16 4.54 -18.06
CA VAL A 541 1.51 4.31 -18.57
C VAL A 541 1.55 2.97 -19.28
N ASN A 542 1.79 2.98 -20.58
CA ASN A 542 2.01 1.76 -21.38
C ASN A 542 3.35 1.11 -21.01
N ASN A 543 3.50 -0.18 -21.24
CA ASN A 543 4.72 -0.92 -20.91
C ASN A 543 5.17 -0.71 -19.44
N ALA A 544 4.24 -0.62 -18.51
CA ALA A 544 4.52 -0.47 -17.09
C ALA A 544 3.71 -1.48 -16.28
N GLN A 545 4.40 -2.18 -15.39
CA GLN A 545 3.85 -3.20 -14.50
C GLN A 545 4.07 -2.78 -13.03
N HIS A 546 3.55 -3.53 -12.06
CA HIS A 546 3.42 -3.13 -10.67
C HIS A 546 4.74 -2.84 -9.92
N PHE A 547 5.83 -3.55 -10.23
CA PHE A 547 7.04 -3.55 -9.42
C PHE A 547 8.25 -3.02 -10.17
N ASP A 548 8.66 -1.77 -9.96
CA ASP A 548 9.90 -1.25 -10.55
C ASP A 548 11.12 -2.12 -10.21
N SER A 549 11.14 -2.70 -9.01
CA SER A 549 12.21 -3.61 -8.58
C SER A 549 12.39 -4.85 -9.47
N LEU A 550 11.36 -5.30 -10.20
CA LEU A 550 11.45 -6.41 -11.14
C LEU A 550 12.26 -6.06 -12.41
N LEU A 551 12.49 -4.79 -12.69
CA LEU A 551 13.36 -4.34 -13.79
C LEU A 551 14.82 -4.73 -13.58
N ALA A 552 15.18 -5.22 -12.38
CA ALA A 552 16.44 -5.91 -12.14
C ALA A 552 16.62 -7.15 -13.03
N PHE A 553 15.53 -7.80 -13.44
CA PHE A 553 15.57 -8.96 -14.32
C PHE A 553 15.58 -8.55 -15.79
N PRO A 554 16.49 -9.12 -16.63
CA PRO A 554 16.65 -8.73 -18.04
C PRO A 554 15.35 -8.76 -18.84
N ASP A 555 14.54 -9.82 -18.68
CA ASP A 555 13.30 -9.96 -19.46
C ASP A 555 12.23 -8.95 -19.07
N TYR A 556 12.26 -8.43 -17.83
CA TYR A 556 11.36 -7.37 -17.41
C TYR A 556 11.81 -6.00 -17.94
N ARG A 557 13.09 -5.63 -17.82
CA ARG A 557 13.58 -4.33 -18.33
C ARG A 557 13.55 -4.20 -19.84
N LYS A 558 13.49 -5.33 -20.58
CA LYS A 558 13.28 -5.32 -22.05
C LYS A 558 11.84 -4.95 -22.43
N ARG A 559 10.89 -5.13 -21.53
CA ARG A 559 9.45 -5.00 -21.79
C ARG A 559 8.82 -3.81 -21.10
N TYR A 560 9.33 -3.45 -19.91
CA TYR A 560 8.68 -2.51 -19.03
C TYR A 560 9.57 -1.32 -18.67
N VAL A 561 8.92 -0.22 -18.31
CA VAL A 561 9.52 1.00 -17.75
C VAL A 561 9.18 1.12 -16.28
N PRO A 562 10.00 1.86 -15.47
CA PRO A 562 9.65 2.14 -14.08
C PRO A 562 8.46 3.11 -13.97
N LEU A 563 7.67 3.00 -12.90
CA LEU A 563 6.55 3.90 -12.57
C LEU A 563 6.95 5.08 -11.70
N LEU A 564 7.98 4.94 -10.86
CA LEU A 564 8.45 6.01 -9.97
C LEU A 564 8.80 7.33 -10.69
N PRO A 565 9.40 7.36 -11.89
CA PRO A 565 9.65 8.62 -12.62
C PRO A 565 8.39 9.45 -12.86
N TYR A 566 7.26 8.80 -13.13
CA TYR A 566 5.98 9.49 -13.35
C TYR A 566 5.39 10.00 -12.04
N LEU A 567 5.56 9.24 -10.94
CA LEU A 567 5.16 9.67 -9.62
C LEU A 567 5.90 10.93 -9.19
N PHE A 568 7.23 10.96 -9.37
CA PHE A 568 8.05 12.13 -9.06
C PHE A 568 7.71 13.32 -9.96
N ALA A 569 7.52 13.10 -11.25
CA ALA A 569 7.11 14.16 -12.17
C ALA A 569 5.73 14.74 -11.83
N ALA A 570 4.79 13.91 -11.36
CA ALA A 570 3.50 14.38 -10.88
C ALA A 570 3.65 15.20 -9.59
N LEU A 571 4.51 14.78 -8.66
CA LEU A 571 4.84 15.54 -7.45
C LEU A 571 5.47 16.90 -7.80
N ASP A 572 6.43 16.93 -8.75
CA ASP A 572 7.05 18.17 -9.21
C ASP A 572 6.02 19.14 -9.80
N GLN A 573 5.13 18.67 -10.67
CA GLN A 573 4.09 19.51 -11.27
C GLN A 573 3.07 20.01 -10.25
N VAL A 574 2.69 19.17 -9.30
CA VAL A 574 1.81 19.57 -8.21
C VAL A 574 2.50 20.58 -7.29
N TRP A 575 3.76 20.35 -6.95
CA TRP A 575 4.56 21.26 -6.14
C TRP A 575 4.72 22.62 -6.80
N ASP A 576 5.07 22.64 -8.08
CA ASP A 576 5.16 23.86 -8.89
C ASP A 576 3.85 24.66 -8.86
N HIS A 577 2.70 23.99 -8.98
CA HIS A 577 1.40 24.64 -8.86
C HIS A 577 1.14 25.21 -7.46
N LEU A 578 1.58 24.53 -6.40
CA LEU A 578 1.42 25.03 -5.03
C LEU A 578 2.32 26.24 -4.74
N GLU A 579 3.50 26.31 -5.37
CA GLU A 579 4.39 27.47 -5.27
C GLU A 579 3.94 28.64 -6.15
N ASP A 580 3.47 28.35 -7.37
CA ASP A 580 2.99 29.34 -8.33
C ASP A 580 1.68 28.87 -8.97
N ARG A 581 0.57 29.47 -8.53
CA ARG A 581 -0.78 29.16 -9.04
C ARG A 581 -0.99 29.44 -10.52
N ALA A 582 -0.07 30.14 -11.19
CA ALA A 582 -0.08 30.33 -12.65
C ALA A 582 0.38 29.06 -13.41
N ARG A 583 1.03 28.10 -12.75
CA ARG A 583 1.35 26.80 -13.32
C ARG A 583 0.14 25.88 -13.26
N ALA A 584 -0.11 25.15 -14.35
CA ALA A 584 -1.25 24.25 -14.41
C ALA A 584 -1.00 22.96 -13.59
N LEU A 585 -2.05 22.43 -13.01
CA LEU A 585 -2.03 21.07 -12.47
C LEU A 585 -1.90 20.03 -13.59
N PRO A 586 -1.36 18.83 -13.30
CA PRO A 586 -1.33 17.72 -14.24
C PRO A 586 -2.69 17.48 -14.90
N GLN A 587 -2.65 17.16 -16.20
CA GLN A 587 -3.83 16.79 -16.97
C GLN A 587 -3.78 15.30 -17.30
N ASP A 588 -4.89 14.73 -17.77
CA ASP A 588 -4.94 13.33 -18.22
C ASP A 588 -3.90 13.05 -19.29
N ALA A 589 -3.27 11.89 -19.19
CA ALA A 589 -2.32 11.43 -20.19
C ALA A 589 -2.40 9.90 -20.40
N LEU A 590 -2.29 9.50 -21.68
CA LEU A 590 -1.90 8.14 -22.05
C LEU A 590 -0.44 8.21 -22.51
N ILE A 591 0.45 7.69 -21.69
CA ILE A 591 1.90 7.83 -21.85
C ILE A 591 2.42 6.62 -22.62
N GLN A 592 3.24 6.85 -23.63
CA GLN A 592 3.81 5.83 -24.52
C GLN A 592 5.35 5.81 -24.38
N PRO A 593 5.88 5.24 -23.31
CA PRO A 593 7.32 5.15 -23.10
C PRO A 593 7.93 4.01 -23.93
N THR A 594 9.26 4.04 -24.04
CA THR A 594 10.05 2.99 -24.66
C THR A 594 10.92 2.31 -23.61
N PRO A 595 10.80 0.99 -23.37
CA PRO A 595 11.67 0.26 -22.48
C PRO A 595 13.15 0.37 -22.87
N ARG A 596 14.04 0.44 -21.88
CA ARG A 596 15.48 0.65 -22.10
C ARG A 596 16.23 -0.55 -22.68
N ALA A 597 15.64 -1.74 -22.61
CA ALA A 597 16.29 -3.02 -22.92
C ALA A 597 17.62 -3.20 -22.14
N GLU A 598 18.75 -3.35 -22.84
CA GLU A 598 20.07 -3.50 -22.21
C GLU A 598 20.83 -2.17 -22.06
N ALA A 599 20.33 -1.07 -22.66
CA ALA A 599 20.93 0.25 -22.56
C ALA A 599 20.60 0.93 -21.22
N PRO A 600 21.37 1.95 -20.79
CA PRO A 600 20.93 2.84 -19.71
C PRO A 600 19.63 3.55 -20.08
N LEU A 601 18.78 3.75 -19.08
CA LEU A 601 17.53 4.50 -19.23
C LEU A 601 17.84 5.97 -19.54
N LEU A 602 17.18 6.50 -20.56
CA LEU A 602 17.23 7.91 -20.92
C LEU A 602 15.90 8.60 -20.59
N ARG A 603 15.96 9.88 -20.23
CA ARG A 603 14.75 10.65 -19.86
C ARG A 603 13.72 10.71 -21.00
N GLU A 604 14.18 10.80 -22.24
CA GLU A 604 13.34 10.85 -23.44
C GLU A 604 12.53 9.58 -23.64
N GLN A 605 13.04 8.44 -23.19
CA GLN A 605 12.33 7.16 -23.29
C GLN A 605 11.08 7.11 -22.40
N LEU A 606 11.05 7.89 -21.32
CA LEU A 606 9.93 7.91 -20.38
C LEU A 606 8.71 8.67 -20.92
N SER A 607 8.86 9.56 -21.90
CA SER A 607 7.76 10.37 -22.46
C SER A 607 6.91 11.06 -21.39
N ILE A 608 7.56 11.57 -20.33
CA ILE A 608 6.88 12.21 -19.19
C ILE A 608 6.11 13.45 -19.70
N PRO A 609 4.82 13.61 -19.34
CA PRO A 609 4.04 14.78 -19.70
C PRO A 609 4.70 16.08 -19.20
N ALA A 610 4.87 17.05 -20.09
CA ALA A 610 5.41 18.35 -19.73
C ALA A 610 4.41 19.14 -18.86
N ALA A 611 4.93 19.91 -17.92
CA ALA A 611 4.12 20.90 -17.20
C ALA A 611 3.58 21.95 -18.18
N GLN A 612 2.30 22.26 -18.07
CA GLN A 612 1.64 23.26 -18.91
C GLN A 612 1.53 24.59 -18.16
N ALA A 613 1.72 25.69 -18.89
CA ALA A 613 1.35 27.00 -18.36
C ALA A 613 -0.17 27.20 -18.50
N ILE A 614 -0.79 27.87 -17.55
CA ILE A 614 -2.19 28.30 -17.70
C ILE A 614 -2.20 29.39 -18.79
N PRO A 615 -3.00 29.24 -19.88
CA PRO A 615 -3.12 30.31 -20.85
C PRO A 615 -3.55 31.60 -20.16
N SER A 616 -2.81 32.69 -20.38
CA SER A 616 -3.23 34.01 -19.95
C SER A 616 -4.60 34.32 -20.56
N ARG A 617 -5.61 34.57 -19.72
CA ARG A 617 -6.94 34.98 -20.15
C ARG A 617 -6.92 36.41 -20.69
#